data_2efb1e86a27e546023dcf63f2687357f
#
_entry.id   2efb1e86a27e546023dcf63f2687357f
#
_cell.length_a   1.000
_cell.length_b   1.000
_cell.length_c   1.000
_cell.angle_alpha   90.00
_cell.angle_beta   90.00
_cell.angle_gamma   90.00
#
_symmetry.space_group_name_H-M   'P 1'
#
loop_
_entity.id
_entity.type
_entity.pdbx_description
1 polymer ?
#
loop_
_entity_poly.entity_id
_entity_poly.type
_entity_poly.pdbx_seq_one_letter_code
_entity_poly.pdbx_strand_id
1 'polypeptide(L)' 'MKYEIVSITAGVERMMLETNSLRKAQSAYSKLTDDGALVRVKVNGRILKIYQAEKAFHMTPGKTGRKNMEAINA' A
#
# COMPACT_ATOMS: atom_id res chain seq x y z
N MET A 1 -3.58 -14.21 -7.22
CA MET A 1 -3.38 -12.89 -7.84
C MET A 1 -1.98 -12.40 -7.55
N LYS A 2 -1.41 -11.70 -8.52
CA LYS A 2 -0.07 -11.17 -8.35
C LYS A 2 -0.14 -9.67 -8.13
N TYR A 3 0.42 -9.23 -7.02
CA TYR A 3 0.44 -7.81 -6.65
C TYR A 3 1.86 -7.30 -6.73
N GLU A 4 2.04 -6.13 -7.35
CA GLU A 4 3.33 -5.48 -7.47
C GLU A 4 3.22 -4.07 -6.91
N ILE A 5 4.07 -3.76 -5.93
CA ILE A 5 4.11 -2.45 -5.31
C ILE A 5 5.37 -1.75 -5.80
N VAL A 6 5.19 -0.65 -6.49
CA VAL A 6 6.27 0.07 -7.16
C VAL A 6 6.33 1.48 -6.60
N SER A 7 7.51 1.92 -6.16
CA SER A 7 7.70 3.30 -5.76
C SER A 7 8.26 4.10 -6.93
N ILE A 8 7.89 5.38 -6.99
CA ILE A 8 8.34 6.28 -8.05
C ILE A 8 9.08 7.43 -7.41
N THR A 9 10.35 7.60 -7.77
CA THR A 9 11.18 8.67 -7.25
C THR A 9 11.91 9.32 -8.42
N ALA A 10 11.73 10.63 -8.58
CA ALA A 10 12.36 11.39 -9.66
C ALA A 10 12.08 10.76 -11.02
N GLY A 11 10.87 10.25 -11.21
CA GLY A 11 10.47 9.64 -12.47
C GLY A 11 10.97 8.21 -12.68
N VAL A 12 11.69 7.66 -11.71
CA VAL A 12 12.23 6.30 -11.81
C VAL A 12 11.38 5.36 -10.99
N GLU A 13 10.90 4.27 -11.61
CA GLU A 13 10.12 3.25 -10.93
C GLU A 13 11.06 2.22 -10.31
N ARG A 14 10.74 1.82 -9.10
CA ARG A 14 11.49 0.78 -8.40
C ARG A 14 10.51 -0.23 -7.81
N MET A 15 10.71 -1.51 -8.15
CA MET A 15 9.90 -2.57 -7.58
C MET A 15 10.24 -2.75 -6.11
N MET A 16 9.27 -2.54 -5.24
CA MET A 16 9.48 -2.67 -3.80
C MET A 16 9.01 -4.01 -3.27
N LEU A 17 7.94 -4.56 -3.86
CA LEU A 17 7.41 -5.84 -3.41
C LEU A 17 6.61 -6.48 -4.54
N GLU A 18 6.79 -7.79 -4.69
CA GLU A 18 5.94 -8.60 -5.54
C GLU A 18 5.44 -9.75 -4.68
N THR A 19 4.13 -9.92 -4.60
CA THR A 19 3.56 -10.92 -3.70
C THR A 19 2.21 -11.37 -4.22
N ASN A 20 1.79 -12.56 -3.79
CA ASN A 20 0.44 -13.05 -4.04
C ASN A 20 -0.50 -12.77 -2.87
N SER A 21 0.03 -12.17 -1.80
CA SER A 21 -0.74 -11.89 -0.60
C SER A 21 -1.28 -10.47 -0.63
N LEU A 22 -2.59 -10.33 -0.61
CA LEU A 22 -3.23 -9.01 -0.55
C LEU A 22 -2.80 -8.26 0.69
N ARG A 23 -2.75 -8.95 1.83
CA ARG A 23 -2.37 -8.32 3.10
C ARG A 23 -0.95 -7.73 3.04
N LYS A 24 -0.01 -8.49 2.47
CA LYS A 24 1.36 -8.00 2.35
C LYS A 24 1.43 -6.80 1.41
N ALA A 25 0.68 -6.85 0.32
CA ALA A 25 0.64 -5.74 -0.61
C ALA A 25 0.05 -4.49 0.05
N GLN A 26 -1.03 -4.65 0.79
CA GLN A 26 -1.66 -3.53 1.52
C GLN A 26 -0.70 -2.93 2.55
N SER A 27 -0.01 -3.77 3.30
CA SER A 27 0.92 -3.32 4.30
C SER A 27 2.06 -2.52 3.68
N ALA A 28 2.62 -3.01 2.59
CA ALA A 28 3.71 -2.32 1.90
C ALA A 28 3.22 -0.99 1.31
N TYR A 29 2.03 -0.98 0.70
CA TYR A 29 1.47 0.24 0.14
C TYR A 29 1.28 1.31 1.21
N SER A 30 0.66 0.92 2.33
CA SER A 30 0.40 1.86 3.42
C SER A 30 1.69 2.43 3.99
N LYS A 31 2.67 1.57 4.22
CA LYS A 31 3.93 2.03 4.79
C LYS A 31 4.63 3.01 3.87
N LEU A 32 4.70 2.70 2.58
CA LEU A 32 5.38 3.56 1.64
C LEU A 32 4.66 4.90 1.46
N THR A 33 3.32 4.87 1.37
CA THR A 33 2.57 6.11 1.20
C THR A 33 2.60 6.95 2.46
N ASP A 34 2.58 6.33 3.64
CA ASP A 34 2.68 7.06 4.90
C ASP A 34 4.05 7.73 5.04
N ASP A 35 5.08 7.15 4.42
CA ASP A 35 6.42 7.74 4.38
C ASP A 35 6.55 8.82 3.31
N GLY A 36 5.48 9.11 2.59
CA GLY A 36 5.48 10.16 1.59
C GLY A 36 5.89 9.72 0.19
N ALA A 37 6.06 8.43 -0.03
CA ALA A 37 6.45 7.93 -1.35
C ALA A 37 5.26 7.96 -2.31
N LEU A 38 5.54 8.19 -3.59
CA LEU A 38 4.55 8.01 -4.63
C LEU A 38 4.58 6.54 -5.03
N VAL A 39 3.44 5.87 -4.90
CA VAL A 39 3.38 4.42 -5.06
C VAL A 39 2.40 4.04 -6.16
N ARG A 40 2.82 3.12 -7.00
CA ARG A 40 1.98 2.54 -8.04
C ARG A 40 1.71 1.09 -7.70
N VAL A 41 0.45 0.67 -7.85
CA VAL A 41 0.05 -0.72 -7.61
C VAL A 41 -0.31 -1.35 -8.93
N LYS A 42 0.23 -2.54 -9.18
CA LYS A 42 -0.15 -3.36 -10.33
C LYS A 42 -0.76 -4.65 -9.82
N VAL A 43 -1.90 -5.02 -10.39
CA VAL A 43 -2.57 -6.28 -10.05
C VAL A 43 -2.64 -7.10 -11.31
N ASN A 44 -1.99 -8.26 -11.31
CA ASN A 44 -1.88 -9.13 -12.48
C ASN A 44 -1.38 -8.38 -13.71
N GLY A 45 -0.40 -7.47 -13.49
CA GLY A 45 0.18 -6.68 -14.56
C GLY A 45 -0.61 -5.44 -14.94
N ARG A 46 -1.78 -5.23 -14.34
CA ARG A 46 -2.62 -4.07 -14.66
C ARG A 46 -2.38 -2.96 -13.65
N ILE A 47 -2.07 -1.78 -14.14
CA ILE A 47 -1.83 -0.61 -13.29
C ILE A 47 -3.16 -0.08 -12.77
N LEU A 48 -3.27 0.08 -11.45
CA LEU A 48 -4.45 0.70 -10.85
C LEU A 48 -4.29 2.21 -10.86
N LYS A 49 -5.41 2.91 -11.02
CA LYS A 49 -5.43 4.35 -10.85
C LYS A 49 -5.17 4.69 -9.40
N ILE A 50 -4.58 5.86 -9.16
CA ILE A 50 -4.17 6.25 -7.81
C ILE A 50 -5.32 6.15 -6.81
N TYR A 51 -6.49 6.65 -7.17
CA TYR A 51 -7.62 6.62 -6.24
C TYR A 51 -8.10 5.19 -5.97
N GLN A 52 -7.98 4.29 -6.95
CA GLN A 52 -8.34 2.89 -6.75
C GLN A 52 -7.36 2.19 -5.82
N ALA A 53 -6.08 2.48 -6.02
CA ALA A 53 -5.04 1.91 -5.16
C ALA A 53 -5.21 2.40 -3.72
N GLU A 54 -5.48 3.69 -3.57
CA GLU A 54 -5.66 4.27 -2.24
C GLU A 54 -6.85 3.63 -1.53
N LYS A 55 -7.96 3.48 -2.22
CA LYS A 55 -9.16 2.91 -1.63
C LYS A 55 -8.98 1.44 -1.26
N ALA A 56 -8.31 0.68 -2.14
CA ALA A 56 -8.24 -0.77 -1.97
C ALA A 56 -7.06 -1.22 -1.11
N PHE A 57 -5.98 -0.45 -1.09
CA PHE A 57 -4.72 -0.91 -0.48
C PHE A 57 -4.29 -0.11 0.73
N HIS A 58 -4.74 1.13 0.88
CA HIS A 58 -4.32 1.91 2.03
C HIS A 58 -5.00 1.40 3.31
N MET A 59 -4.19 1.00 4.28
CA MET A 59 -4.69 0.53 5.57
C MET A 59 -4.68 1.71 6.52
N THR A 60 -5.83 2.02 7.09
CA THR A 60 -5.94 3.15 7.99
C THR A 60 -5.46 2.77 9.38
N PRO A 61 -4.41 3.42 9.88
CA PRO A 61 -3.95 3.15 11.24
C PRO A 61 -5.04 3.49 12.24
N GLY A 62 -5.10 2.83 13.31
CA GLY A 62 -6.08 3.10 14.35
C GLY A 62 -7.41 2.45 14.12
N LYS A 63 -7.69 2.10 12.92
CA LYS A 63 -8.89 1.29 12.66
C LYS A 63 -8.57 -0.15 12.79
N THR A 64 -7.30 -0.32 12.75
CA THR A 64 -6.80 -1.66 12.89
C THR A 64 -6.31 -1.85 14.30
N GLY A 65 -6.53 -0.73 14.46
CA GLY A 65 -6.07 -0.90 15.41
C GLY A 65 -6.00 -0.81 16.08
N ARG A 66 -6.26 -0.20 16.23
CA ARG A 66 -6.28 -0.10 16.90
C ARG A 66 -6.07 -0.13 17.34
N LYS A 67 -6.21 0.18 17.48
CA LYS A 67 -6.10 0.27 17.95
C LYS A 67 -5.67 0.39 18.33
N ASN A 68 -5.86 0.76 18.41
CA ASN A 68 -5.73 0.90 18.90
C ASN A 68 -5.48 1.15 19.30
N MET A 69 -5.75 1.55 19.44
CA MET A 69 -5.87 1.70 19.90
C MET A 69 -5.93 1.79 20.43
N GLU A 70 -6.22 2.04 20.43
CA GLU A 70 -6.50 1.96 20.98
C GLU A 70 -6.31 1.87 21.39
N ALA A 71 -6.57 2.18 21.30
CA ALA A 71 -6.57 2.05 21.79
C ALA A 71 -6.16 2.17 22.18
N ILE A 72 -6.36 2.62 22.27
CA ILE A 72 -6.23 2.66 22.69
C ILE A 72 -6.02 2.86 22.95
N ASN A 73 -6.32 3.22 23.02
CA ASN A 73 -6.36 3.23 23.29
C ASN A 73 -6.27 3.26 23.34
N ALA A 74 -6.45 3.78 23.17
CA ALA A 74 -6.61 3.64 23.24
C ALA A 74 -6.46 3.52 23.43
#